data_b8c4725353881f70d6d7f9da8e4d9623
#
_entry.id   b8c4725353881f70d6d7f9da8e4d9623
#
_cell.length_a   1.000
_cell.length_b   1.000
_cell.length_c   1.000
_cell.angle_alpha   90.00
_cell.angle_beta   90.00
_cell.angle_gamma   90.00
#
_symmetry.space_group_name_H-M   'P 1'
#
loop_
_entity.id
_entity.type
_entity.pdbx_description
1 polymer ?
#
loop_
_entity_poly.entity_id
_entity_poly.type
_entity_poly.pdbx_seq_one_letter_code
_entity_poly.pdbx_strand_id
1 'polypeptide(L)'
;MSQTETVWLHYRRGAFHKSLHGDVRTLESLLPNYITSDDRLPFNIVGYSLPCERHPQRNEDSFLIEQHSGLIAVFDGVGGSAAGDIASQAAKRATLSGWKSALGQIHNQRHVRRFLNNCDKADLCTLLQHLIEQADETIRTDGVRVAGTNDLATTVAMAALCHHPEKNEFNMVYAHVGDSRVYLLKEGEPLQRMTIDDGLLGKLIENEIVNEEDARRIDQAMHAEDLTDAEISYFRMRGGITQALGGPLPPEIHIDQIPIAIGDRILLCTDGIHDNLTDLEIEVILRKAPRNAAARLLVENALQRSREERQITIRAKPDDMTAIVLTRRY
;
A
#
# COMPACT_ATOMS: atom_id res chain seq x y z
N MET A 1 -26.13 6.05 -1.60
CA MET A 1 -25.71 4.64 -1.75
C MET A 1 -24.21 4.65 -1.77
N SER A 2 -23.57 4.28 -0.68
CA SER A 2 -22.10 4.28 -0.56
C SER A 2 -21.52 3.23 -1.52
N GLN A 3 -20.67 3.67 -2.44
CA GLN A 3 -19.87 2.74 -3.23
C GLN A 3 -18.73 2.23 -2.33
N THR A 4 -19.03 1.20 -1.57
CA THR A 4 -17.99 0.38 -0.94
C THR A 4 -17.40 -0.50 -2.03
N GLU A 5 -16.23 -0.14 -2.57
CA GLU A 5 -15.47 -1.05 -3.41
C GLU A 5 -14.86 -2.15 -2.55
N THR A 6 -15.68 -3.13 -2.23
CA THR A 6 -15.21 -4.37 -1.62
C THR A 6 -14.81 -5.32 -2.73
N VAL A 7 -13.51 -5.40 -3.03
CA VAL A 7 -13.01 -6.38 -3.98
C VAL A 7 -12.90 -7.73 -3.26
N TRP A 8 -13.99 -8.48 -3.24
CA TRP A 8 -14.01 -9.87 -2.80
C TRP A 8 -13.61 -10.74 -3.98
N LEU A 9 -12.41 -11.25 -4.02
CA LEU A 9 -12.03 -12.32 -4.91
C LEU A 9 -12.27 -13.68 -4.22
N HIS A 10 -13.55 -14.07 -4.13
CA HIS A 10 -13.94 -15.45 -3.88
C HIS A 10 -13.97 -16.20 -5.21
N TYR A 11 -13.03 -17.09 -5.38
CA TYR A 11 -13.09 -18.06 -6.45
C TYR A 11 -13.74 -19.34 -5.95
N ARG A 12 -15.01 -19.57 -6.30
CA ARG A 12 -15.62 -20.91 -6.30
C ARG A 12 -15.28 -21.61 -7.61
N ARG A 13 -14.97 -22.91 -7.52
CA ARG A 13 -14.90 -23.80 -8.66
C ARG A 13 -16.23 -23.75 -9.42
N GLY A 14 -16.21 -23.63 -10.73
CA GLY A 14 -17.30 -23.99 -11.61
C GLY A 14 -17.82 -22.89 -12.51
N ALA A 15 -17.71 -23.15 -13.80
CA ALA A 15 -18.52 -22.68 -14.92
C ALA A 15 -18.42 -21.21 -15.31
N PHE A 16 -17.55 -20.93 -16.24
CA PHE A 16 -17.72 -19.82 -17.17
C PHE A 16 -18.78 -20.18 -18.21
N HIS A 17 -19.90 -19.47 -18.24
CA HIS A 17 -20.77 -19.44 -19.39
C HIS A 17 -20.20 -18.44 -20.42
N LYS A 18 -20.02 -18.95 -21.64
CA LYS A 18 -19.67 -18.17 -22.84
C LYS A 18 -20.71 -17.11 -23.11
N SER A 19 -20.29 -15.87 -23.24
CA SER A 19 -20.77 -14.94 -24.27
C SER A 19 -20.06 -13.58 -24.11
N LEU A 20 -19.15 -13.31 -25.00
CA LEU A 20 -18.94 -11.99 -25.64
C LEU A 20 -17.86 -12.17 -26.70
N HIS A 21 -18.27 -12.05 -27.95
CA HIS A 21 -17.39 -12.04 -29.10
C HIS A 21 -16.58 -10.74 -29.11
N GLY A 22 -15.28 -10.87 -29.00
CA GLY A 22 -14.26 -9.84 -29.17
C GLY A 22 -12.92 -10.47 -28.83
N ASP A 23 -12.01 -10.48 -29.78
CA ASP A 23 -10.69 -11.12 -29.73
C ASP A 23 -9.83 -10.55 -28.60
N VAL A 24 -10.14 -10.97 -27.38
CA VAL A 24 -9.31 -10.80 -26.19
C VAL A 24 -8.50 -12.09 -26.06
N ARG A 25 -7.44 -12.20 -26.80
CA ARG A 25 -6.33 -13.07 -26.40
C ARG A 25 -5.72 -12.44 -25.15
N THR A 26 -6.36 -12.72 -24.08
CA THR A 26 -6.08 -12.23 -22.74
C THR A 26 -4.69 -12.66 -22.31
N LEU A 27 -4.11 -11.88 -21.42
CA LEU A 27 -2.92 -12.15 -20.62
C LEU A 27 -2.82 -13.59 -20.07
N GLU A 28 -3.91 -14.34 -19.98
CA GLU A 28 -3.91 -15.77 -19.63
C GLU A 28 -3.04 -16.63 -20.56
N SER A 29 -2.84 -16.25 -21.83
CA SER A 29 -1.94 -16.95 -22.75
C SER A 29 -0.47 -16.54 -22.60
N LEU A 30 -0.20 -15.50 -21.80
CA LEU A 30 1.13 -14.93 -21.56
C LEU A 30 1.70 -15.33 -20.19
N LEU A 31 0.86 -15.82 -19.28
CA LEU A 31 1.32 -16.36 -18.01
C LEU A 31 1.90 -17.77 -18.24
N PRO A 32 3.09 -18.05 -17.78
CA PRO A 32 3.71 -19.33 -17.97
C PRO A 32 2.96 -20.46 -17.27
N ASN A 33 3.04 -21.72 -17.80
CA ASN A 33 2.58 -22.98 -17.17
C ASN A 33 3.23 -23.27 -15.81
N TYR A 34 3.53 -22.24 -15.05
CA TYR A 34 4.12 -22.24 -13.72
C TYR A 34 3.11 -22.33 -12.64
N ILE A 35 1.93 -22.12 -13.04
CA ILE A 35 0.82 -22.18 -12.21
C ILE A 35 0.39 -23.63 -12.40
N THR A 36 0.71 -24.46 -11.40
CA THR A 36 0.16 -25.81 -11.24
C THR A 36 -1.32 -25.79 -11.60
N SER A 37 -1.99 -26.88 -11.75
CA SER A 37 -3.44 -26.98 -12.06
C SER A 37 -4.36 -25.99 -11.31
N ASP A 38 -3.82 -25.18 -10.41
CA ASP A 38 -4.36 -24.02 -9.70
C ASP A 38 -3.51 -22.80 -10.00
N ASP A 39 -3.62 -22.20 -11.15
CA ASP A 39 -2.91 -21.05 -11.70
C ASP A 39 -2.87 -19.78 -10.82
N ARG A 40 -2.53 -19.87 -9.52
CA ARG A 40 -2.55 -18.77 -8.57
C ARG A 40 -1.28 -18.66 -7.79
N LEU A 41 -0.82 -17.42 -7.61
CA LEU A 41 0.21 -17.16 -6.62
C LEU A 41 -0.21 -17.76 -5.26
N PRO A 42 0.72 -18.36 -4.49
CA PRO A 42 0.42 -18.97 -3.20
C PRO A 42 0.12 -17.93 -2.12
N PHE A 43 -0.56 -16.87 -2.50
CA PHE A 43 -0.92 -15.76 -1.65
C PHE A 43 -2.43 -15.56 -1.58
N ASN A 44 -2.90 -15.18 -0.42
CA ASN A 44 -4.20 -14.56 -0.25
C ASN A 44 -3.99 -13.05 -0.13
N ILE A 45 -4.55 -12.29 -1.05
CA ILE A 45 -4.47 -10.84 -1.06
C ILE A 45 -5.87 -10.28 -0.89
N VAL A 46 -6.07 -9.44 0.10
CA VAL A 46 -7.34 -8.78 0.39
C VAL A 46 -7.09 -7.30 0.61
N GLY A 47 -7.90 -6.46 0.00
CA GLY A 47 -7.90 -5.00 0.18
C GLY A 47 -9.25 -4.55 0.71
N TYR A 48 -9.24 -3.49 1.50
CA TYR A 48 -10.44 -2.81 1.97
C TYR A 48 -10.16 -1.32 2.14
N SER A 49 -11.10 -0.48 1.73
CA SER A 49 -10.99 0.97 1.82
C SER A 49 -12.33 1.58 2.19
N LEU A 50 -12.31 2.59 3.05
CA LEU A 50 -13.48 3.38 3.44
C LEU A 50 -13.15 4.87 3.37
N PRO A 51 -14.07 5.70 2.85
CA PRO A 51 -13.93 7.14 2.91
C PRO A 51 -14.12 7.65 4.34
N CYS A 52 -13.51 8.78 4.63
CA CYS A 52 -13.70 9.53 5.85
C CYS A 52 -15.19 9.92 6.04
N GLU A 53 -15.69 9.80 7.25
CA GLU A 53 -17.09 10.15 7.55
C GLU A 53 -17.42 11.64 7.36
N ARG A 54 -16.41 12.51 7.36
CA ARG A 54 -16.58 13.95 7.10
C ARG A 54 -16.87 14.26 5.64
N HIS A 55 -16.44 13.37 4.71
CA HIS A 55 -16.69 13.48 3.27
C HIS A 55 -17.03 12.10 2.65
N PRO A 56 -18.13 11.46 3.07
CA PRO A 56 -18.42 10.06 2.75
C PRO A 56 -18.70 9.80 1.26
N GLN A 57 -18.78 10.85 0.46
CA GLN A 57 -19.00 10.76 -1.00
C GLN A 57 -17.69 10.78 -1.79
N ARG A 58 -16.56 11.03 -1.13
CA ARG A 58 -15.24 11.11 -1.74
C ARG A 58 -14.24 10.35 -0.89
N ASN A 59 -13.44 9.52 -1.54
CA ASN A 59 -12.30 8.85 -0.95
C ASN A 59 -11.04 9.34 -1.65
N GLU A 60 -10.15 9.97 -0.92
CA GLU A 60 -8.88 10.47 -1.45
C GLU A 60 -7.84 9.34 -1.53
N ASP A 61 -8.07 8.26 -0.78
CA ASP A 61 -7.31 7.02 -0.91
C ASP A 61 -7.67 6.26 -2.18
N SER A 62 -6.70 5.57 -2.73
CA SER A 62 -6.92 4.52 -3.72
C SER A 62 -5.98 3.34 -3.52
N PHE A 63 -6.34 2.17 -4.03
CA PHE A 63 -5.48 1.00 -3.97
C PHE A 63 -5.51 0.19 -5.27
N LEU A 64 -4.46 -0.62 -5.47
CA LEU A 64 -4.27 -1.50 -6.61
C LEU A 64 -3.93 -2.90 -6.14
N ILE A 65 -4.61 -3.92 -6.70
CA ILE A 65 -4.27 -5.33 -6.53
C ILE A 65 -4.27 -5.98 -7.91
N GLU A 66 -3.08 -6.32 -8.42
CA GLU A 66 -2.89 -7.15 -9.62
C GLU A 66 -2.49 -8.55 -9.18
N GLN A 67 -3.48 -9.34 -8.80
CA GLN A 67 -3.29 -10.65 -8.16
C GLN A 67 -2.51 -11.64 -9.01
N HIS A 68 -2.67 -11.62 -10.35
CA HIS A 68 -2.01 -12.57 -11.25
C HIS A 68 -0.53 -12.30 -11.44
N SER A 69 -0.12 -11.06 -11.36
CA SER A 69 1.25 -10.62 -11.56
C SER A 69 1.94 -10.12 -10.29
N GLY A 70 1.22 -10.14 -9.15
CA GLY A 70 1.79 -9.89 -7.83
C GLY A 70 2.13 -8.45 -7.52
N LEU A 71 1.54 -7.46 -8.21
CA LEU A 71 1.67 -6.06 -7.86
C LEU A 71 0.53 -5.62 -6.93
N ILE A 72 0.87 -4.96 -5.83
CA ILE A 72 -0.07 -4.31 -4.92
C ILE A 72 0.41 -2.91 -4.58
N ALA A 73 -0.51 -1.96 -4.39
CA ALA A 73 -0.16 -0.59 -3.98
C ALA A 73 -1.31 0.09 -3.25
N VAL A 74 -0.99 1.01 -2.34
CA VAL A 74 -1.89 1.99 -1.75
C VAL A 74 -1.39 3.39 -2.10
N PHE A 75 -2.32 4.31 -2.26
CA PHE A 75 -2.07 5.71 -2.59
C PHE A 75 -2.98 6.56 -1.71
N ASP A 76 -2.41 7.44 -0.91
CA ASP A 76 -3.11 8.38 -0.05
C ASP A 76 -3.08 9.75 -0.69
N GLY A 77 -4.23 10.24 -1.06
CA GLY A 77 -4.35 11.54 -1.72
C GLY A 77 -4.23 12.68 -0.74
N VAL A 78 -3.15 13.43 -0.87
CA VAL A 78 -2.84 14.58 0.00
C VAL A 78 -3.35 15.86 -0.64
N GLY A 79 -4.09 16.62 0.13
CA GLY A 79 -4.48 17.95 -0.33
C GLY A 79 -5.57 18.56 0.54
N GLY A 80 -5.35 19.77 1.01
CA GLY A 80 -6.38 20.63 1.61
C GLY A 80 -7.42 21.10 0.60
N SER A 81 -7.26 20.78 -0.68
CA SER A 81 -8.13 21.07 -1.80
C SER A 81 -8.79 19.79 -2.35
N ALA A 82 -9.84 19.92 -3.13
CA ALA A 82 -10.64 18.83 -3.70
C ALA A 82 -9.92 17.95 -4.74
N ALA A 83 -8.60 17.76 -4.64
CA ALA A 83 -7.78 17.15 -5.69
C ALA A 83 -6.96 15.91 -5.25
N GLY A 84 -7.01 15.51 -3.97
CA GLY A 84 -6.31 14.32 -3.47
C GLY A 84 -6.80 13.04 -4.17
N ASP A 85 -8.11 12.90 -4.35
CA ASP A 85 -8.72 11.78 -5.06
C ASP A 85 -8.30 11.72 -6.55
N ILE A 86 -8.10 12.87 -7.20
CA ILE A 86 -7.59 12.94 -8.58
C ILE A 86 -6.13 12.47 -8.62
N ALA A 87 -5.30 12.90 -7.66
CA ALA A 87 -3.89 12.52 -7.58
C ALA A 87 -3.73 11.01 -7.36
N SER A 88 -4.38 10.46 -6.32
CA SER A 88 -4.29 9.04 -6.01
C SER A 88 -4.81 8.15 -7.14
N GLN A 89 -5.91 8.54 -7.79
CA GLN A 89 -6.45 7.82 -8.94
C GLN A 89 -5.56 7.95 -10.19
N ALA A 90 -4.90 9.10 -10.41
CA ALA A 90 -3.95 9.28 -11.51
C ALA A 90 -2.73 8.38 -11.31
N ALA A 91 -2.15 8.37 -10.09
CA ALA A 91 -1.05 7.50 -9.73
C ALA A 91 -1.39 6.03 -9.93
N LYS A 92 -2.53 5.58 -9.40
CA LYS A 92 -3.04 4.20 -9.57
C LYS A 92 -3.12 3.80 -11.05
N ARG A 93 -3.72 4.67 -11.90
CA ARG A 93 -3.86 4.38 -13.34
C ARG A 93 -2.51 4.32 -14.04
N ALA A 94 -1.61 5.25 -13.75
CA ALA A 94 -0.27 5.28 -14.32
C ALA A 94 0.52 4.02 -13.94
N THR A 95 0.54 3.68 -12.67
CA THR A 95 1.18 2.47 -12.14
C THR A 95 0.65 1.20 -12.81
N LEU A 96 -0.66 1.03 -12.90
CA LEU A 96 -1.28 -0.12 -13.55
C LEU A 96 -0.95 -0.18 -15.05
N SER A 97 -0.99 0.95 -15.74
CA SER A 97 -0.66 1.04 -17.17
C SER A 97 0.81 0.72 -17.42
N GLY A 98 1.72 1.30 -16.66
CA GLY A 98 3.16 1.05 -16.74
C GLY A 98 3.51 -0.42 -16.45
N TRP A 99 2.93 -1.00 -15.40
CA TRP A 99 3.09 -2.41 -15.05
C TRP A 99 2.64 -3.33 -16.20
N LYS A 100 1.44 -3.13 -16.74
CA LYS A 100 0.93 -3.90 -17.87
C LYS A 100 1.78 -3.73 -19.13
N SER A 101 2.26 -2.52 -19.39
CA SER A 101 3.16 -2.24 -20.52
C SER A 101 4.50 -2.96 -20.37
N ALA A 102 5.10 -2.94 -19.18
CA ALA A 102 6.34 -3.65 -18.89
C ALA A 102 6.18 -5.16 -19.09
N LEU A 103 5.09 -5.74 -18.61
CA LEU A 103 4.78 -7.15 -18.83
C LEU A 103 4.48 -7.47 -20.31
N GLY A 104 3.79 -6.57 -21.04
CA GLY A 104 3.46 -6.73 -22.47
C GLY A 104 4.66 -6.58 -23.39
N GLN A 105 5.68 -5.80 -23.03
CA GLN A 105 6.92 -5.66 -23.79
C GLN A 105 7.82 -6.89 -23.71
N ILE A 106 7.60 -7.74 -22.72
CA ILE A 106 8.27 -9.05 -22.63
C ILE A 106 7.62 -10.02 -23.62
N HIS A 107 7.83 -9.77 -24.92
CA HIS A 107 7.19 -10.45 -26.08
C HIS A 107 7.48 -11.95 -26.19
N ASN A 108 8.27 -12.51 -25.30
CA ASN A 108 8.58 -13.93 -25.32
C ASN A 108 8.14 -14.54 -23.98
N GLN A 109 7.21 -15.51 -24.03
CA GLN A 109 6.73 -16.25 -22.85
C GLN A 109 7.87 -16.79 -21.97
N ARG A 110 9.03 -17.09 -22.56
CA ARG A 110 10.24 -17.49 -21.82
C ARG A 110 10.85 -16.32 -21.03
N HIS A 111 10.71 -15.08 -21.48
CA HIS A 111 11.25 -13.90 -20.80
C HIS A 111 10.30 -13.39 -19.71
N VAL A 112 8.98 -13.48 -19.90
CA VAL A 112 8.01 -13.23 -18.80
C VAL A 112 8.21 -14.26 -17.71
N ARG A 113 8.40 -15.53 -18.08
CA ARG A 113 8.83 -16.58 -17.15
C ARG A 113 10.12 -16.22 -16.44
N ARG A 114 11.11 -15.74 -17.17
CA ARG A 114 12.42 -15.36 -16.64
C ARG A 114 12.31 -14.11 -15.74
N PHE A 115 11.47 -13.15 -16.08
CA PHE A 115 11.23 -11.97 -15.30
C PHE A 115 10.53 -12.29 -13.97
N LEU A 116 9.46 -13.08 -13.98
CA LEU A 116 8.75 -13.48 -12.75
C LEU A 116 9.45 -14.61 -11.97
N ASN A 117 10.26 -15.44 -12.65
CA ASN A 117 10.90 -16.63 -12.08
C ASN A 117 12.41 -16.50 -11.84
N ASN A 118 13.05 -15.55 -12.48
CA ASN A 118 14.43 -15.12 -12.25
C ASN A 118 14.41 -13.61 -12.13
N CYS A 119 13.47 -13.05 -11.38
CA CYS A 119 13.54 -11.63 -11.10
C CYS A 119 14.96 -11.35 -10.62
N ASP A 120 15.81 -10.86 -11.50
CA ASP A 120 16.95 -10.13 -11.02
C ASP A 120 16.32 -9.03 -10.16
N LYS A 121 16.63 -9.08 -8.87
CA LYS A 121 16.09 -8.16 -7.88
C LYS A 121 16.30 -6.71 -8.32
N ALA A 122 17.40 -6.45 -9.03
CA ALA A 122 17.73 -5.18 -9.62
C ALA A 122 16.70 -4.73 -10.68
N ASP A 123 16.24 -5.66 -11.55
CA ASP A 123 15.26 -5.34 -12.59
C ASP A 123 13.90 -4.93 -12.00
N LEU A 124 13.48 -5.59 -10.92
CA LEU A 124 12.21 -5.28 -10.27
C LEU A 124 12.29 -3.97 -9.46
N CYS A 125 13.42 -3.71 -8.79
CA CYS A 125 13.66 -2.42 -8.15
C CYS A 125 13.61 -1.28 -9.18
N THR A 126 14.32 -1.43 -10.29
CA THR A 126 14.32 -0.46 -11.39
C THR A 126 12.91 -0.26 -11.97
N LEU A 127 12.13 -1.33 -12.11
CA LEU A 127 10.76 -1.22 -12.58
C LEU A 127 9.87 -0.46 -11.60
N LEU A 128 9.91 -0.77 -10.30
CA LEU A 128 9.11 -0.04 -9.30
C LEU A 128 9.49 1.43 -9.25
N GLN A 129 10.79 1.74 -9.30
CA GLN A 129 11.26 3.13 -9.40
C GLN A 129 10.64 3.84 -10.60
N HIS A 130 10.73 3.22 -11.79
CA HIS A 130 10.17 3.81 -13.01
C HIS A 130 8.66 3.99 -12.97
N LEU A 131 7.92 3.05 -12.33
CA LEU A 131 6.47 3.18 -12.16
C LEU A 131 6.11 4.38 -11.27
N ILE A 132 6.89 4.63 -10.21
CA ILE A 132 6.69 5.77 -9.31
C ILE A 132 7.01 7.08 -10.03
N GLU A 133 8.14 7.14 -10.76
CA GLU A 133 8.51 8.32 -11.57
C GLU A 133 7.43 8.63 -12.64
N GLN A 134 6.90 7.60 -13.31
CA GLN A 134 5.82 7.75 -14.28
C GLN A 134 4.52 8.22 -13.62
N ALA A 135 4.22 7.74 -12.41
CA ALA A 135 3.05 8.18 -11.66
C ALA A 135 3.18 9.66 -11.27
N ASP A 136 4.35 10.09 -10.77
CA ASP A 136 4.64 11.48 -10.44
C ASP A 136 4.44 12.40 -11.66
N GLU A 137 5.03 12.05 -12.80
CA GLU A 137 4.87 12.81 -14.05
C GLU A 137 3.40 12.86 -14.53
N THR A 138 2.67 11.75 -14.38
CA THR A 138 1.24 11.71 -14.75
C THR A 138 0.40 12.63 -13.86
N ILE A 139 0.70 12.73 -12.56
CA ILE A 139 0.02 13.67 -11.67
C ILE A 139 0.32 15.11 -12.09
N ARG A 140 1.58 15.45 -12.34
CA ARG A 140 2.03 16.79 -12.74
C ARG A 140 1.43 17.26 -14.07
N THR A 141 1.11 16.34 -14.96
CA THR A 141 0.59 16.65 -16.30
C THR A 141 -0.91 16.44 -16.38
N ASP A 142 -1.35 15.19 -16.41
CA ASP A 142 -2.77 14.84 -16.59
C ASP A 142 -3.61 15.16 -15.37
N GLY A 143 -3.06 14.96 -14.16
CA GLY A 143 -3.73 15.27 -12.91
C GLY A 143 -4.05 16.76 -12.82
N VAL A 144 -3.06 17.61 -13.03
CA VAL A 144 -3.20 19.07 -13.05
C VAL A 144 -4.23 19.54 -14.09
N ARG A 145 -4.20 18.95 -15.28
CA ARG A 145 -5.17 19.28 -16.33
C ARG A 145 -6.61 18.92 -15.93
N VAL A 146 -6.81 17.81 -15.22
CA VAL A 146 -8.15 17.37 -14.77
C VAL A 146 -8.62 18.17 -13.57
N ALA A 147 -7.73 18.40 -12.59
CA ALA A 147 -8.04 19.11 -11.36
C ALA A 147 -8.20 20.62 -11.56
N GLY A 148 -7.53 21.18 -12.57
CA GLY A 148 -7.46 22.63 -12.77
C GLY A 148 -6.61 23.37 -11.72
N THR A 149 -5.79 22.65 -10.96
CA THR A 149 -4.89 23.16 -9.93
C THR A 149 -3.60 22.38 -9.91
N ASN A 150 -2.50 23.02 -9.43
CA ASN A 150 -1.22 22.36 -9.19
C ASN A 150 -1.09 21.84 -7.76
N ASP A 151 -2.09 22.07 -6.92
CA ASP A 151 -2.11 21.63 -5.52
C ASP A 151 -2.78 20.26 -5.42
N LEU A 152 -2.09 19.25 -5.93
CA LEU A 152 -2.51 17.86 -5.85
C LEU A 152 -1.28 16.96 -5.69
N ALA A 153 -1.35 16.08 -4.72
CA ALA A 153 -0.29 15.14 -4.43
C ALA A 153 -0.86 13.83 -3.88
N THR A 154 -0.07 12.79 -3.88
CA THR A 154 -0.40 11.52 -3.23
C THR A 154 0.86 10.84 -2.70
N THR A 155 0.74 10.18 -1.57
CA THR A 155 1.74 9.21 -1.14
C THR A 155 1.65 7.94 -1.98
N VAL A 156 2.59 7.04 -1.83
CA VAL A 156 2.54 5.69 -2.37
C VAL A 156 3.28 4.71 -1.47
N ALA A 157 2.69 3.56 -1.20
CA ALA A 157 3.41 2.36 -0.80
C ALA A 157 3.02 1.23 -1.75
N MET A 158 3.99 0.64 -2.44
CA MET A 158 3.76 -0.44 -3.40
C MET A 158 4.71 -1.61 -3.18
N ALA A 159 4.28 -2.79 -3.61
CA ALA A 159 5.08 -3.99 -3.54
C ALA A 159 4.83 -4.91 -4.73
N ALA A 160 5.88 -5.58 -5.19
CA ALA A 160 5.80 -6.58 -6.24
C ALA A 160 6.44 -7.90 -5.78
N LEU A 161 5.76 -9.00 -6.10
CA LEU A 161 6.20 -10.34 -5.74
C LEU A 161 7.11 -10.92 -6.82
N CYS A 162 8.17 -11.59 -6.38
CA CYS A 162 9.14 -12.27 -7.20
C CYS A 162 9.29 -13.71 -6.71
N HIS A 163 9.23 -14.67 -7.62
CA HIS A 163 9.38 -16.10 -7.32
C HIS A 163 10.72 -16.64 -7.82
N HIS A 164 11.42 -17.35 -6.97
CA HIS A 164 12.63 -18.10 -7.33
C HIS A 164 12.27 -19.60 -7.44
N PRO A 165 11.96 -20.10 -8.66
CA PRO A 165 11.38 -21.44 -8.81
C PRO A 165 12.31 -22.56 -8.37
N GLU A 166 13.62 -22.43 -8.63
CA GLU A 166 14.60 -23.46 -8.25
C GLU A 166 14.70 -23.65 -6.73
N LYS A 167 14.43 -22.60 -5.97
CA LYS A 167 14.49 -22.61 -4.50
C LYS A 167 13.10 -22.66 -3.86
N ASN A 168 12.04 -22.52 -4.65
CA ASN A 168 10.66 -22.31 -4.18
C ASN A 168 10.55 -21.17 -3.15
N GLU A 169 11.32 -20.11 -3.36
CA GLU A 169 11.38 -18.93 -2.50
C GLU A 169 10.62 -17.78 -3.15
N PHE A 170 9.93 -17.01 -2.34
CA PHE A 170 9.34 -15.74 -2.75
C PHE A 170 10.05 -14.59 -2.07
N ASN A 171 10.30 -13.54 -2.85
CA ASN A 171 10.73 -12.25 -2.34
C ASN A 171 9.68 -11.21 -2.69
N MET A 172 9.63 -10.16 -1.91
CA MET A 172 8.88 -8.96 -2.21
C MET A 172 9.86 -7.80 -2.32
N VAL A 173 9.80 -7.09 -3.44
CA VAL A 173 10.39 -5.76 -3.56
C VAL A 173 9.29 -4.77 -3.22
N TYR A 174 9.58 -3.80 -2.35
CA TYR A 174 8.64 -2.75 -2.00
C TYR A 174 9.30 -1.39 -2.16
N ALA A 175 8.46 -0.40 -2.45
CA ALA A 175 8.88 0.99 -2.62
C ALA A 175 7.84 1.92 -1.99
N HIS A 176 8.31 3.07 -1.47
CA HIS A 176 7.39 4.09 -0.96
C HIS A 176 7.91 5.50 -1.17
N VAL A 177 6.98 6.45 -1.14
CA VAL A 177 7.15 7.90 -1.02
C VAL A 177 6.03 8.42 -0.12
N GLY A 178 6.38 9.18 0.89
CA GLY A 178 5.42 9.68 1.89
C GLY A 178 5.36 8.79 3.14
N ASP A 179 4.21 8.78 3.80
CA ASP A 179 3.98 8.13 5.08
C ASP A 179 3.03 6.92 5.01
N SER A 180 2.58 6.53 3.83
CA SER A 180 1.96 5.21 3.66
C SER A 180 2.96 4.10 3.97
N ARG A 181 2.53 3.10 4.76
CA ARG A 181 3.45 2.14 5.38
C ARG A 181 3.34 0.72 4.81
N VAL A 182 4.47 0.02 4.86
CA VAL A 182 4.57 -1.44 4.66
C VAL A 182 5.00 -2.08 5.97
N TYR A 183 4.28 -3.13 6.39
CA TYR A 183 4.59 -3.93 7.56
C TYR A 183 4.76 -5.40 7.20
N LEU A 184 5.63 -6.09 7.94
CA LEU A 184 5.84 -7.53 7.87
C LEU A 184 5.56 -8.16 9.24
N LEU A 185 4.68 -9.16 9.25
CA LEU A 185 4.41 -10.01 10.39
C LEU A 185 4.84 -11.44 10.07
N LYS A 186 5.92 -11.89 10.71
CA LYS A 186 6.37 -13.27 10.66
C LYS A 186 5.78 -14.09 11.81
N GLU A 187 5.74 -15.41 11.62
CA GLU A 187 5.32 -16.31 12.69
C GLU A 187 6.29 -16.24 13.87
N GLY A 188 5.77 -15.98 15.09
CA GLY A 188 6.58 -15.91 16.30
C GLY A 188 7.40 -14.64 16.50
N GLU A 189 7.47 -13.75 15.50
CA GLU A 189 8.20 -12.47 15.61
C GLU A 189 7.21 -11.29 15.79
N PRO A 190 7.63 -10.19 16.44
CA PRO A 190 6.80 -8.98 16.50
C PRO A 190 6.60 -8.38 15.12
N LEU A 191 5.55 -7.56 14.99
CA LEU A 191 5.29 -6.78 13.76
C LEU A 191 6.49 -5.86 13.49
N GLN A 192 6.95 -5.88 12.24
CA GLN A 192 8.06 -5.05 11.78
C GLN A 192 7.52 -4.01 10.80
N ARG A 193 7.77 -2.72 11.06
CA ARG A 193 7.57 -1.65 10.09
C ARG A 193 8.75 -1.65 9.14
N MET A 194 8.48 -1.81 7.85
CA MET A 194 9.49 -1.92 6.80
C MET A 194 9.83 -0.58 6.16
N THR A 195 8.95 0.41 6.30
CA THR A 195 9.10 1.76 5.75
C THR A 195 9.45 2.77 6.84
N ILE A 196 10.17 3.84 6.45
CA ILE A 196 10.41 5.02 7.28
C ILE A 196 9.62 6.16 6.66
N ASP A 197 8.75 6.79 7.45
CA ASP A 197 7.87 7.83 6.94
C ASP A 197 8.67 9.08 6.50
N ASP A 198 8.35 9.60 5.33
CA ASP A 198 8.84 10.90 4.86
C ASP A 198 8.03 12.03 5.53
N GLY A 199 8.22 12.18 6.84
CA GLY A 199 7.44 13.06 7.68
C GLY A 199 8.28 14.01 8.54
N LEU A 200 7.61 14.96 9.17
CA LEU A 200 8.25 15.95 10.04
C LEU A 200 8.92 15.30 11.25
N LEU A 201 8.39 14.18 11.76
CA LEU A 201 9.03 13.44 12.85
C LEU A 201 10.38 12.86 12.41
N GLY A 202 10.48 12.36 11.17
CA GLY A 202 11.75 11.94 10.56
C GLY A 202 12.78 13.07 10.49
N LYS A 203 12.33 14.26 10.15
CA LYS A 203 13.21 15.45 10.14
C LYS A 203 13.72 15.83 11.54
N LEU A 204 12.95 15.55 12.60
CA LEU A 204 13.45 15.75 13.98
C LEU A 204 14.54 14.73 14.34
N ILE A 205 14.47 13.52 13.82
CA ILE A 205 15.51 12.49 13.99
C ILE A 205 16.78 12.90 13.21
N GLU A 206 16.64 13.27 11.94
CA GLU A 206 17.77 13.70 11.09
C GLU A 206 18.53 14.89 11.70
N ASN A 207 17.82 15.80 12.38
CA ASN A 207 18.41 16.95 13.05
C ASN A 207 18.84 16.66 14.50
N GLU A 208 18.86 15.41 14.94
CA GLU A 208 19.25 14.98 16.29
C GLU A 208 18.44 15.63 17.44
N ILE A 209 17.22 16.10 17.15
CA ILE A 209 16.31 16.70 18.14
C ILE A 209 15.60 15.61 18.94
N VAL A 210 15.28 14.49 18.28
CA VAL A 210 14.64 13.30 18.85
C VAL A 210 15.41 12.08 18.37
N ASN A 211 15.73 11.13 19.25
CA ASN A 211 16.31 9.87 18.82
C ASN A 211 15.23 8.89 18.31
N GLU A 212 15.63 7.84 17.59
CA GLU A 212 14.71 6.88 16.97
C GLU A 212 13.81 6.15 17.98
N GLU A 213 14.31 5.86 19.17
CA GLU A 213 13.55 5.18 20.22
C GLU A 213 12.43 6.08 20.76
N ASP A 214 12.76 7.34 21.07
CA ASP A 214 11.77 8.33 21.49
C ASP A 214 10.78 8.65 20.37
N ALA A 215 11.23 8.79 19.13
CA ALA A 215 10.36 9.01 18.00
C ALA A 215 9.34 7.88 17.83
N ARG A 216 9.79 6.62 18.00
CA ARG A 216 8.91 5.46 17.96
C ARG A 216 7.94 5.45 19.14
N ARG A 217 8.39 5.77 20.34
CA ARG A 217 7.53 5.88 21.52
C ARG A 217 6.47 6.97 21.35
N ILE A 218 6.86 8.12 20.81
CA ILE A 218 5.95 9.23 20.51
C ILE A 218 4.92 8.80 19.46
N ASP A 219 5.34 8.17 18.36
CA ASP A 219 4.44 7.68 17.31
C ASP A 219 3.42 6.67 17.85
N GLN A 220 3.78 5.86 18.85
CA GLN A 220 2.94 4.81 19.43
C GLN A 220 2.11 5.26 20.65
N ALA A 221 2.19 6.52 21.07
CA ALA A 221 1.46 7.01 22.24
C ALA A 221 -0.07 6.95 22.04
N MET A 222 -0.77 6.57 23.10
CA MET A 222 -2.23 6.46 23.15
C MET A 222 -2.90 7.62 23.85
N HIS A 223 -2.28 8.13 24.92
CA HIS A 223 -2.84 9.16 25.78
C HIS A 223 -1.88 10.35 25.88
N ALA A 224 -2.44 11.54 26.07
CA ALA A 224 -1.64 12.76 26.21
C ALA A 224 -0.72 12.70 27.44
N GLU A 225 -1.14 12.01 28.50
CA GLU A 225 -0.38 11.82 29.74
C GLU A 225 0.88 10.93 29.57
N ASP A 226 0.97 10.18 28.44
CA ASP A 226 2.13 9.37 28.10
C ASP A 226 3.29 10.24 27.55
N LEU A 227 3.03 11.51 27.27
CA LEU A 227 3.93 12.43 26.57
C LEU A 227 4.13 13.73 27.35
N THR A 228 5.30 14.32 27.23
CA THR A 228 5.58 15.70 27.65
C THR A 228 4.92 16.70 26.67
N ASP A 229 4.79 17.97 27.07
CA ASP A 229 4.20 19.02 26.22
C ASP A 229 4.93 19.16 24.86
N ALA A 230 6.26 19.02 24.86
CA ALA A 230 7.06 19.02 23.65
C ALA A 230 6.73 17.81 22.75
N GLU A 231 6.66 16.63 23.35
CA GLU A 231 6.36 15.40 22.61
C GLU A 231 4.92 15.36 22.10
N ILE A 232 3.96 15.97 22.80
CA ILE A 232 2.59 16.18 22.26
C ILE A 232 2.66 17.00 20.98
N SER A 233 3.51 18.01 20.94
CA SER A 233 3.71 18.83 19.73
C SER A 233 4.30 17.98 18.61
N TYR A 234 5.30 17.15 18.89
CA TYR A 234 5.90 16.23 17.91
C TYR A 234 4.89 15.19 17.43
N PHE A 235 4.10 14.62 18.34
CA PHE A 235 3.02 13.70 17.99
C PHE A 235 2.01 14.33 17.00
N ARG A 236 1.65 15.59 17.21
CA ARG A 236 0.75 16.32 16.29
C ARG A 236 1.36 16.59 14.92
N MET A 237 2.68 16.65 14.84
CA MET A 237 3.42 16.86 13.59
C MET A 237 3.67 15.56 12.81
N ARG A 238 3.38 14.37 13.39
CA ARG A 238 3.69 13.08 12.77
C ARG A 238 3.01 12.86 11.42
N GLY A 239 1.80 13.38 11.24
CA GLY A 239 1.07 13.32 9.96
C GLY A 239 1.45 14.42 8.96
N GLY A 240 2.51 15.21 9.24
CA GLY A 240 3.03 16.19 8.28
C GLY A 240 4.04 15.55 7.36
N ILE A 241 3.66 15.30 6.09
CA ILE A 241 4.53 14.71 5.08
C ILE A 241 5.49 15.71 4.47
N THR A 242 6.68 15.26 4.09
CA THR A 242 7.72 16.07 3.43
C THR A 242 7.98 15.65 1.99
N GLN A 243 7.47 14.48 1.58
CA GLN A 243 7.60 13.90 0.24
C GLN A 243 6.25 13.34 -0.23
N ALA A 244 5.90 13.61 -1.49
CA ALA A 244 4.73 13.05 -2.15
C ALA A 244 4.89 13.13 -3.67
N LEU A 245 4.22 12.26 -4.40
CA LEU A 245 4.11 12.34 -5.86
C LEU A 245 3.23 13.54 -6.25
N GLY A 246 3.59 14.25 -7.30
CA GLY A 246 2.92 15.49 -7.70
C GLY A 246 3.32 16.71 -6.88
N GLY A 247 4.03 16.52 -5.76
CA GLY A 247 4.51 17.59 -4.89
C GLY A 247 5.50 18.55 -5.57
N PRO A 248 5.92 19.62 -4.87
CA PRO A 248 6.74 20.68 -5.47
C PRO A 248 8.16 20.24 -5.85
N LEU A 249 8.66 19.19 -5.23
CA LEU A 249 10.00 18.64 -5.48
C LEU A 249 9.88 17.24 -6.10
N PRO A 250 10.89 16.79 -6.88
CA PRO A 250 10.97 15.39 -7.29
C PRO A 250 10.96 14.48 -6.06
N PRO A 251 10.20 13.37 -6.08
CA PRO A 251 10.12 12.48 -4.93
C PRO A 251 11.42 11.71 -4.71
N GLU A 252 11.83 11.58 -3.45
CA GLU A 252 12.86 10.64 -3.03
C GLU A 252 12.22 9.26 -2.87
N ILE A 253 12.61 8.30 -3.72
CA ILE A 253 11.99 6.98 -3.78
C ILE A 253 12.81 6.01 -2.94
N HIS A 254 12.18 5.47 -1.90
CA HIS A 254 12.79 4.44 -1.06
C HIS A 254 12.40 3.05 -1.58
N ILE A 255 13.40 2.19 -1.82
CA ILE A 255 13.18 0.83 -2.36
C ILE A 255 14.01 -0.16 -1.56
N ASP A 256 13.38 -1.26 -1.15
CA ASP A 256 14.06 -2.37 -0.47
C ASP A 256 13.35 -3.70 -0.78
N GLN A 257 13.87 -4.80 -0.26
CA GLN A 257 13.38 -6.14 -0.53
C GLN A 257 13.46 -7.05 0.68
N ILE A 258 12.50 -7.96 0.78
CA ILE A 258 12.43 -8.94 1.84
C ILE A 258 12.10 -10.34 1.31
N PRO A 259 12.67 -11.42 1.88
CA PRO A 259 12.17 -12.76 1.67
C PRO A 259 10.84 -12.95 2.39
N ILE A 260 9.92 -13.69 1.77
CA ILE A 260 8.61 -13.99 2.35
C ILE A 260 8.52 -15.49 2.59
N ALA A 261 8.32 -15.89 3.85
CA ALA A 261 8.11 -17.27 4.25
C ALA A 261 6.62 -17.66 4.27
N ILE A 262 6.36 -18.96 4.33
CA ILE A 262 5.00 -19.48 4.49
C ILE A 262 4.44 -19.00 5.84
N GLY A 263 3.23 -18.49 5.83
CA GLY A 263 2.58 -17.94 7.02
C GLY A 263 2.79 -16.44 7.22
N ASP A 264 3.82 -15.85 6.60
CA ASP A 264 4.06 -14.41 6.69
C ASP A 264 2.86 -13.61 6.19
N ARG A 265 2.61 -12.50 6.87
CA ARG A 265 1.61 -11.51 6.49
C ARG A 265 2.26 -10.16 6.23
N ILE A 266 1.90 -9.55 5.13
CA ILE A 266 2.34 -8.21 4.75
C ILE A 266 1.12 -7.30 4.73
N LEU A 267 1.26 -6.13 5.33
CA LEU A 267 0.26 -5.06 5.30
C LEU A 267 0.84 -3.87 4.55
N LEU A 268 0.09 -3.36 3.56
CA LEU A 268 0.26 -2.01 3.04
C LEU A 268 -0.94 -1.19 3.51
N CYS A 269 -0.71 0.00 4.05
CA CYS A 269 -1.81 0.85 4.51
C CYS A 269 -1.49 2.34 4.38
N THR A 270 -2.54 3.15 4.25
CA THR A 270 -2.51 4.60 4.37
C THR A 270 -2.48 5.03 5.83
N ASP A 271 -2.24 6.31 6.09
CA ASP A 271 -2.08 6.86 7.43
C ASP A 271 -3.36 6.75 8.26
N GLY A 272 -4.55 6.76 7.63
CA GLY A 272 -5.82 6.53 8.32
C GLY A 272 -5.86 5.24 9.16
N ILE A 273 -4.99 4.26 8.87
CA ILE A 273 -4.84 3.05 9.69
C ILE A 273 -3.88 3.27 10.85
N HIS A 274 -2.63 3.60 10.56
CA HIS A 274 -1.57 3.65 11.60
C HIS A 274 -1.61 4.92 12.45
N ASP A 275 -2.29 5.97 12.01
CA ASP A 275 -2.58 7.12 12.86
C ASP A 275 -3.61 6.79 13.93
N ASN A 276 -4.55 5.91 13.63
CA ASN A 276 -5.58 5.48 14.56
C ASN A 276 -5.18 4.26 15.40
N LEU A 277 -4.44 3.31 14.83
CA LEU A 277 -4.02 2.09 15.50
C LEU A 277 -2.52 2.12 15.80
N THR A 278 -2.13 1.62 16.97
CA THR A 278 -0.72 1.35 17.29
C THR A 278 -0.22 0.12 16.54
N ASP A 279 1.10 0.00 16.38
CA ASP A 279 1.73 -1.19 15.79
C ASP A 279 1.33 -2.47 16.52
N LEU A 280 1.18 -2.41 17.86
CA LEU A 280 0.73 -3.54 18.67
C LEU A 280 -0.71 -3.94 18.36
N GLU A 281 -1.62 -2.97 18.18
CA GLU A 281 -3.01 -3.24 17.80
C GLU A 281 -3.11 -3.83 16.40
N ILE A 282 -2.32 -3.31 15.45
CA ILE A 282 -2.20 -3.83 14.09
C ILE A 282 -1.70 -5.29 14.16
N GLU A 283 -0.66 -5.57 14.93
CA GLU A 283 -0.14 -6.92 15.15
C GLU A 283 -1.21 -7.87 15.67
N VAL A 284 -1.92 -7.48 16.72
CA VAL A 284 -2.97 -8.30 17.34
C VAL A 284 -4.07 -8.62 16.34
N ILE A 285 -4.49 -7.62 15.53
CA ILE A 285 -5.50 -7.83 14.49
C ILE A 285 -4.96 -8.77 13.41
N LEU A 286 -3.76 -8.54 12.90
CA LEU A 286 -3.16 -9.40 11.88
C LEU A 286 -2.99 -10.84 12.35
N ARG A 287 -2.61 -11.09 13.61
CA ARG A 287 -2.45 -12.45 14.16
C ARG A 287 -3.78 -13.19 14.28
N LYS A 288 -4.84 -12.51 14.73
CA LYS A 288 -6.13 -13.12 15.06
C LYS A 288 -7.11 -13.17 13.89
N ALA A 289 -7.01 -12.23 12.95
CA ALA A 289 -7.95 -12.11 11.86
C ALA A 289 -7.88 -13.31 10.89
N PRO A 290 -9.02 -13.81 10.43
CA PRO A 290 -9.06 -14.69 9.26
C PRO A 290 -8.40 -14.00 8.06
N ARG A 291 -7.69 -14.77 7.22
CA ARG A 291 -6.93 -14.23 6.08
C ARG A 291 -7.76 -13.37 5.12
N ASN A 292 -9.03 -13.70 4.97
CA ASN A 292 -9.96 -12.99 4.08
C ASN A 292 -10.66 -11.79 4.74
N ALA A 293 -10.44 -11.52 6.02
CA ALA A 293 -11.07 -10.44 6.76
C ALA A 293 -10.08 -9.44 7.36
N ALA A 294 -8.76 -9.71 7.27
CA ALA A 294 -7.75 -8.93 7.98
C ALA A 294 -7.77 -7.45 7.57
N ALA A 295 -7.78 -7.14 6.27
CA ALA A 295 -7.83 -5.75 5.80
C ALA A 295 -9.10 -5.03 6.29
N ARG A 296 -10.27 -5.69 6.20
CA ARG A 296 -11.53 -5.12 6.67
C ARG A 296 -11.50 -4.85 8.18
N LEU A 297 -11.00 -5.79 8.98
CA LEU A 297 -10.93 -5.63 10.44
C LEU A 297 -9.98 -4.50 10.84
N LEU A 298 -8.86 -4.30 10.14
CA LEU A 298 -7.98 -3.16 10.36
C LEU A 298 -8.73 -1.84 10.16
N VAL A 299 -9.40 -1.69 9.01
CA VAL A 299 -10.16 -0.48 8.68
C VAL A 299 -11.33 -0.27 9.65
N GLU A 300 -12.09 -1.31 10.00
CA GLU A 300 -13.20 -1.19 10.97
C GLU A 300 -12.72 -0.76 12.37
N ASN A 301 -11.58 -1.29 12.85
CA ASN A 301 -11.01 -0.88 14.14
C ASN A 301 -10.44 0.55 14.09
N ALA A 302 -9.77 0.95 13.00
CA ALA A 302 -9.32 2.32 12.81
C ALA A 302 -10.50 3.30 12.76
N LEU A 303 -11.56 2.96 12.04
CA LEU A 303 -12.80 3.75 12.00
C LEU A 303 -13.45 3.87 13.38
N GLN A 304 -13.48 2.81 14.17
CA GLN A 304 -13.98 2.88 15.53
C GLN A 304 -13.15 3.85 16.37
N ARG A 305 -11.80 3.75 16.31
CA ARG A 305 -10.89 4.66 17.03
C ARG A 305 -11.04 6.10 16.60
N SER A 306 -11.21 6.38 15.31
CA SER A 306 -11.35 7.75 14.78
C SER A 306 -12.56 8.52 15.33
N ARG A 307 -13.53 7.80 15.88
CA ARG A 307 -14.76 8.35 16.51
C ARG A 307 -14.63 8.59 18.00
N GLU A 308 -13.56 8.11 18.63
CA GLU A 308 -13.36 8.30 20.06
C GLU A 308 -13.07 9.76 20.38
N GLU A 309 -13.46 10.17 21.59
CA GLU A 309 -13.17 11.51 22.07
C GLU A 309 -11.66 11.66 22.34
N ARG A 310 -11.10 12.84 22.03
CA ARG A 310 -9.67 13.14 22.25
C ARG A 310 -9.25 13.07 23.73
N GLN A 311 -10.20 13.06 24.64
CA GLN A 311 -9.96 12.83 26.08
C GLN A 311 -9.66 11.35 26.36
N ILE A 312 -10.12 10.43 25.50
CA ILE A 312 -9.89 8.99 25.62
C ILE A 312 -8.58 8.61 24.92
N THR A 313 -8.34 9.18 23.74
CA THR A 313 -7.12 8.92 22.99
C THR A 313 -6.71 10.11 22.13
N ILE A 314 -5.41 10.37 22.08
CA ILE A 314 -4.86 11.39 21.18
C ILE A 314 -4.78 10.90 19.72
N ARG A 315 -5.00 9.60 19.48
CA ARG A 315 -4.91 8.98 18.15
C ARG A 315 -6.17 9.16 17.31
N ALA A 316 -7.29 9.54 17.89
CA ALA A 316 -8.55 9.70 17.15
C ALA A 316 -8.41 10.72 16.00
N LYS A 317 -8.19 10.21 14.77
CA LYS A 317 -8.02 11.01 13.55
C LYS A 317 -9.02 10.52 12.49
N PRO A 318 -10.12 11.25 12.24
CA PRO A 318 -11.00 10.96 11.11
C PRO A 318 -10.25 11.18 9.79
N ASP A 319 -10.10 10.10 9.01
CA ASP A 319 -9.41 10.10 7.72
C ASP A 319 -10.02 9.04 6.79
N ASP A 320 -9.63 9.08 5.51
CA ASP A 320 -9.80 7.95 4.61
C ASP A 320 -8.93 6.77 5.10
N MET A 321 -9.38 5.55 4.92
CA MET A 321 -8.74 4.39 5.52
C MET A 321 -8.60 3.27 4.51
N THR A 322 -7.36 2.92 4.16
CA THR A 322 -7.08 1.86 3.20
C THR A 322 -6.05 0.87 3.73
N ALA A 323 -6.35 -0.42 3.58
CA ALA A 323 -5.44 -1.51 3.93
C ALA A 323 -5.47 -2.61 2.86
N ILE A 324 -4.29 -3.14 2.53
CA ILE A 324 -4.11 -4.38 1.77
C ILE A 324 -3.35 -5.36 2.64
N VAL A 325 -3.89 -6.55 2.84
CA VAL A 325 -3.20 -7.63 3.56
C VAL A 325 -2.92 -8.77 2.60
N LEU A 326 -1.64 -9.12 2.48
CA LEU A 326 -1.15 -10.26 1.73
C LEU A 326 -0.71 -11.33 2.72
N THR A 327 -1.12 -12.59 2.52
CA THR A 327 -0.72 -13.72 3.36
C THR A 327 -0.20 -14.85 2.48
N ARG A 328 1.05 -15.32 2.71
CA ARG A 328 1.58 -16.50 2.02
C ARG A 328 0.96 -17.79 2.59
N ARG A 329 0.44 -18.67 1.73
CA ARG A 329 -0.33 -19.86 2.14
C ARG A 329 0.51 -21.13 2.18
N TYR A 330 1.36 -21.35 1.17
CA TYR A 330 2.22 -22.53 0.99
C TYR A 330 3.36 -22.22 0.04
#